data_2b124657c38d454fd9400f4cb3653b18
#
_entry.id   2b124657c38d454fd9400f4cb3653b18
#
_cell.length_a   1.000
_cell.length_b   1.000
_cell.length_c   1.000
_cell.angle_alpha   90.00
_cell.angle_beta   90.00
_cell.angle_gamma   90.00
#
_symmetry.space_group_name_H-M   'P 1'
#
loop_
_entity.id
_entity.type
_entity.pdbx_description
1 polymer ?
#
loop_
_entity_poly.entity_id
_entity_poly.type
_entity_poly.pdbx_seq_one_letter_code
_entity_poly.pdbx_strand_id
1 'polypeptide(L)'
;MKELIFIVIDGLDASGKSTQALRLYNFLKSKGRTVYLRFHPSNDNFFGIKAKQFLYSKGKSAHFAAAFFYMVDVIRSILLYSWRKFDYVIFVRYLMGTAYLPSPLHRIAYHFFALVVPKSNFMFFLDVTPEEAYKRIQHGREKREMFESLEELERIRSKAIYLALIDKWKIINANRSAEEIEKEIIKHCN
;
A
#
# COMPACT_ATOMS: atom_id res chain seq x y z
N MET A 1 6.77 -27.73 7.96
CA MET A 1 6.01 -26.48 8.24
C MET A 1 5.80 -25.80 6.90
N LYS A 2 4.55 -25.44 6.53
CA LYS A 2 4.34 -24.60 5.35
C LYS A 2 4.92 -23.24 5.60
N GLU A 3 5.69 -22.72 4.66
CA GLU A 3 6.27 -21.38 4.72
C GLU A 3 5.15 -20.34 4.58
N LEU A 4 5.16 -19.33 5.44
CA LEU A 4 4.23 -18.20 5.38
C LEU A 4 4.52 -17.39 4.10
N ILE A 5 3.51 -17.20 3.26
CA ILE A 5 3.63 -16.34 2.08
C ILE A 5 3.15 -14.93 2.45
N PHE A 6 4.07 -13.97 2.40
CA PHE A 6 3.79 -12.56 2.63
C PHE A 6 3.61 -11.84 1.30
N ILE A 7 2.47 -11.17 1.12
CA ILE A 7 2.10 -10.45 -0.11
C ILE A 7 1.84 -8.99 0.25
N VAL A 8 2.38 -8.09 -0.55
CA VAL A 8 2.17 -6.65 -0.41
C VAL A 8 1.52 -6.10 -1.66
N ILE A 9 0.46 -5.32 -1.50
CA ILE A 9 -0.21 -4.58 -2.58
C ILE A 9 -0.19 -3.09 -2.25
N ASP A 10 0.57 -2.34 -3.02
CA ASP A 10 0.73 -0.89 -2.84
C ASP A 10 0.49 -0.14 -4.16
N GLY A 11 0.50 1.18 -4.14
CA GLY A 11 0.24 2.04 -5.31
C GLY A 11 -0.39 3.37 -4.90
N LEU A 12 -0.69 4.22 -5.88
CA LEU A 12 -1.35 5.51 -5.66
C LEU A 12 -2.74 5.36 -5.04
N ASP A 13 -3.26 6.45 -4.49
CA ASP A 13 -4.66 6.51 -4.11
C ASP A 13 -5.55 6.24 -5.33
N ALA A 14 -6.68 5.57 -5.09
CA ALA A 14 -7.59 5.07 -6.13
C ALA A 14 -6.98 4.12 -7.18
N SER A 15 -5.77 3.56 -6.99
CA SER A 15 -5.20 2.55 -7.91
C SER A 15 -5.87 1.17 -7.83
N GLY A 16 -6.86 0.98 -6.94
CA GLY A 16 -7.57 -0.29 -6.78
C GLY A 16 -6.95 -1.28 -5.79
N LYS A 17 -5.97 -0.86 -4.98
CA LYS A 17 -5.29 -1.72 -3.97
C LYS A 17 -6.27 -2.54 -3.13
N SER A 18 -7.25 -1.88 -2.53
CA SER A 18 -8.20 -2.53 -1.63
C SER A 18 -9.08 -3.54 -2.37
N THR A 19 -9.49 -3.22 -3.59
CA THR A 19 -10.26 -4.13 -4.45
C THR A 19 -9.44 -5.38 -4.76
N GLN A 20 -8.21 -5.22 -5.20
CA GLN A 20 -7.35 -6.35 -5.56
C GLN A 20 -6.98 -7.22 -4.34
N ALA A 21 -6.73 -6.59 -3.20
CA ALA A 21 -6.45 -7.32 -1.97
C ALA A 21 -7.65 -8.15 -1.49
N LEU A 22 -8.88 -7.62 -1.58
CA LEU A 22 -10.10 -8.35 -1.25
C LEU A 22 -10.36 -9.49 -2.25
N ARG A 23 -10.15 -9.26 -3.55
CA ARG A 23 -10.30 -10.31 -4.57
C ARG A 23 -9.30 -11.45 -4.34
N LEU A 24 -8.02 -11.13 -4.12
CA LEU A 24 -6.99 -12.12 -3.80
C LEU A 24 -7.30 -12.87 -2.49
N TYR A 25 -7.75 -12.17 -1.46
CA TYR A 25 -8.17 -12.77 -0.20
C TYR A 25 -9.29 -13.80 -0.43
N ASN A 26 -10.35 -13.43 -1.16
CA ASN A 26 -11.47 -14.32 -1.46
C ASN A 26 -11.03 -15.52 -2.30
N PHE A 27 -10.19 -15.31 -3.30
CA PHE A 27 -9.61 -16.38 -4.11
C PHE A 27 -8.83 -17.39 -3.26
N LEU A 28 -7.93 -16.93 -2.39
CA LEU A 28 -7.14 -17.81 -1.52
C LEU A 28 -8.03 -18.55 -0.51
N LYS A 29 -9.04 -17.86 0.05
CA LYS A 29 -10.04 -18.46 0.96
C LYS A 29 -10.84 -19.56 0.26
N SER A 30 -11.25 -19.37 -0.98
CA SER A 30 -11.97 -20.38 -1.79
C SER A 30 -11.11 -21.62 -2.06
N LYS A 31 -9.77 -21.48 -2.01
CA LYS A 31 -8.80 -22.60 -2.10
C LYS A 31 -8.50 -23.25 -0.73
N GLY A 32 -9.27 -22.93 0.31
CA GLY A 32 -9.10 -23.50 1.65
C GLY A 32 -7.87 -22.99 2.41
N ARG A 33 -7.29 -21.84 2.00
CA ARG A 33 -6.11 -21.25 2.66
C ARG A 33 -6.50 -20.40 3.85
N THR A 34 -5.66 -20.38 4.87
CA THR A 34 -5.77 -19.44 5.98
C THR A 34 -5.08 -18.14 5.59
N VAL A 35 -5.86 -17.05 5.53
CA VAL A 35 -5.38 -15.75 5.02
C VAL A 35 -5.63 -14.67 6.04
N TYR A 36 -4.61 -13.86 6.32
CA TYR A 36 -4.73 -12.62 7.06
C TYR A 36 -4.60 -11.43 6.11
N LEU A 37 -5.62 -10.55 6.11
CA LEU A 37 -5.65 -9.33 5.30
C LEU A 37 -5.58 -8.10 6.19
N ARG A 38 -4.64 -7.21 5.93
CA ARG A 38 -4.42 -5.98 6.70
C ARG A 38 -4.35 -4.75 5.81
N PHE A 39 -5.14 -3.74 6.17
CA PHE A 39 -5.11 -2.43 5.53
C PHE A 39 -4.39 -1.42 6.43
N HIS A 40 -3.51 -0.59 5.83
CA HIS A 40 -2.86 0.51 6.51
C HIS A 40 -3.22 1.86 5.84
N PRO A 41 -3.33 2.96 6.62
CA PRO A 41 -3.40 2.99 8.08
C PRO A 41 -4.62 2.25 8.60
N SER A 42 -4.47 1.55 9.72
CA SER A 42 -5.54 0.73 10.29
C SER A 42 -6.54 1.55 11.13
N ASN A 43 -7.71 0.95 11.44
CA ASN A 43 -8.74 1.61 12.25
C ASN A 43 -8.82 1.07 13.69
N ASP A 44 -8.04 0.04 14.02
CA ASP A 44 -8.18 -0.74 15.26
C ASP A 44 -7.13 -0.38 16.31
N ASN A 45 -6.31 0.63 16.05
CA ASN A 45 -5.31 1.08 17.00
C ASN A 45 -5.01 2.58 16.89
N PHE A 46 -4.42 3.13 17.95
CA PHE A 46 -4.09 4.53 18.07
C PHE A 46 -3.24 5.07 16.90
N PHE A 47 -2.22 4.34 16.46
CA PHE A 47 -1.27 4.81 15.44
C PHE A 47 -1.94 4.93 14.08
N GLY A 48 -2.71 3.91 13.66
CA GLY A 48 -3.44 3.95 12.40
C GLY A 48 -4.52 5.05 12.37
N ILE A 49 -5.24 5.24 13.49
CA ILE A 49 -6.23 6.31 13.63
C ILE A 49 -5.55 7.68 13.53
N LYS A 50 -4.41 7.90 14.22
CA LYS A 50 -3.65 9.15 14.15
C LYS A 50 -3.10 9.40 12.75
N ALA A 51 -2.54 8.39 12.09
CA ALA A 51 -2.10 8.52 10.70
C ALA A 51 -3.23 9.05 9.80
N LYS A 52 -4.43 8.47 9.89
CA LYS A 52 -5.60 8.95 9.14
C LYS A 52 -6.00 10.37 9.48
N GLN A 53 -6.02 10.73 10.76
CA GLN A 53 -6.35 12.11 11.18
C GLN A 53 -5.40 13.13 10.53
N PHE A 54 -4.09 12.83 10.48
CA PHE A 54 -3.10 13.71 9.87
C PHE A 54 -3.19 13.76 8.34
N LEU A 55 -3.69 12.72 7.66
CA LEU A 55 -3.96 12.76 6.21
C LEU A 55 -5.03 13.77 5.82
N TYR A 56 -5.97 14.10 6.73
CA TYR A 56 -6.98 15.14 6.53
C TYR A 56 -6.55 16.51 7.03
N SER A 57 -5.37 16.62 7.64
CA SER A 57 -4.83 17.88 8.15
C SER A 57 -3.96 18.57 7.10
N LYS A 58 -3.82 19.89 7.17
CA LYS A 58 -3.01 20.68 6.22
C LYS A 58 -1.65 21.05 6.83
N GLY A 59 -0.64 21.18 5.98
CA GLY A 59 0.68 21.68 6.32
C GLY A 59 1.77 20.61 6.43
N LYS A 60 3.05 21.07 6.33
CA LYS A 60 4.22 20.19 6.30
C LYS A 60 4.36 19.32 7.55
N SER A 61 4.07 19.83 8.72
CA SER A 61 4.11 19.09 9.99
C SER A 61 3.13 17.91 9.99
N ALA A 62 1.94 18.10 9.40
CA ALA A 62 0.95 17.04 9.27
C ALA A 62 1.42 15.90 8.36
N HIS A 63 2.16 16.21 7.27
CA HIS A 63 2.76 15.20 6.39
C HIS A 63 3.74 14.30 7.14
N PHE A 64 4.63 14.89 7.94
CA PHE A 64 5.60 14.12 8.73
C PHE A 64 4.91 13.29 9.81
N ALA A 65 3.93 13.87 10.50
CA ALA A 65 3.16 13.15 11.50
C ALA A 65 2.38 11.97 10.88
N ALA A 66 1.72 12.19 9.75
CA ALA A 66 1.03 11.13 9.02
C ALA A 66 1.98 9.98 8.66
N ALA A 67 3.16 10.29 8.09
CA ALA A 67 4.16 9.30 7.71
C ALA A 67 4.71 8.55 8.94
N PHE A 68 5.02 9.25 10.03
CA PHE A 68 5.51 8.65 11.26
C PHE A 68 4.49 7.66 11.86
N PHE A 69 3.26 8.11 12.09
CA PHE A 69 2.22 7.26 12.65
C PHE A 69 1.87 6.09 11.74
N TYR A 70 1.90 6.30 10.43
CA TYR A 70 1.74 5.24 9.45
C TYR A 70 2.83 4.16 9.55
N MET A 71 4.12 4.55 9.62
CA MET A 71 5.21 3.61 9.79
C MET A 71 5.07 2.80 11.08
N VAL A 72 4.73 3.44 12.18
CA VAL A 72 4.53 2.76 13.47
C VAL A 72 3.36 1.77 13.39
N ASP A 73 2.26 2.10 12.70
CA ASP A 73 1.12 1.19 12.49
C ASP A 73 1.53 -0.05 11.68
N VAL A 74 2.34 0.13 10.63
CA VAL A 74 2.87 -1.00 9.82
C VAL A 74 3.79 -1.88 10.66
N ILE A 75 4.77 -1.31 11.36
CA ILE A 75 5.71 -2.07 12.22
C ILE A 75 4.93 -2.85 13.29
N ARG A 76 3.97 -2.20 13.95
CA ARG A 76 3.10 -2.86 14.92
C ARG A 76 2.36 -4.05 14.31
N SER A 77 1.84 -3.88 13.10
CA SER A 77 1.12 -4.96 12.41
C SER A 77 2.04 -6.14 12.12
N ILE A 78 3.29 -5.90 11.71
CA ILE A 78 4.28 -6.94 11.50
C ILE A 78 4.55 -7.69 12.81
N LEU A 79 4.84 -6.98 13.90
CA LEU A 79 5.13 -7.58 15.20
C LEU A 79 3.98 -8.43 15.75
N LEU A 80 2.73 -8.04 15.49
CA LEU A 80 1.56 -8.75 16.01
C LEU A 80 1.13 -9.94 15.15
N TYR A 81 1.36 -9.89 13.84
CA TYR A 81 0.73 -10.82 12.91
C TYR A 81 1.71 -11.75 12.19
N SER A 82 3.00 -11.43 12.14
CA SER A 82 4.03 -12.30 11.56
C SER A 82 4.22 -13.62 12.33
N TRP A 83 3.83 -13.66 13.60
CA TRP A 83 3.94 -14.85 14.48
C TRP A 83 2.72 -15.77 14.43
N ARG A 84 1.63 -15.35 13.77
CA ARG A 84 0.40 -16.14 13.70
C ARG A 84 0.48 -17.15 12.56
N LYS A 85 -0.14 -18.32 12.75
CA LYS A 85 -0.15 -19.42 11.77
C LYS A 85 -1.17 -19.15 10.67
N PHE A 86 -0.78 -18.34 9.67
CA PHE A 86 -1.50 -18.19 8.42
C PHE A 86 -0.69 -18.81 7.28
N ASP A 87 -1.36 -19.31 6.22
CA ASP A 87 -0.70 -19.67 4.98
C ASP A 87 -0.26 -18.40 4.21
N TYR A 88 -1.12 -17.35 4.26
CA TYR A 88 -0.89 -16.08 3.56
C TYR A 88 -1.15 -14.88 4.48
N VAL A 89 -0.30 -13.88 4.36
CA VAL A 89 -0.50 -12.54 4.94
C VAL A 89 -0.48 -11.53 3.80
N ILE A 90 -1.56 -10.75 3.66
CA ILE A 90 -1.70 -9.71 2.64
C ILE A 90 -1.72 -8.35 3.33
N PHE A 91 -0.75 -7.49 3.02
CA PHE A 91 -0.73 -6.10 3.48
C PHE A 91 -1.06 -5.15 2.33
N VAL A 92 -1.98 -4.24 2.61
CA VAL A 92 -2.36 -3.15 1.70
C VAL A 92 -1.77 -1.87 2.24
N ARG A 93 -0.94 -1.22 1.42
CA ARG A 93 -0.06 -0.10 1.76
C ARG A 93 1.06 -0.53 2.72
N TYR A 94 2.28 -0.34 2.33
CA TYR A 94 3.46 -0.80 3.04
C TYR A 94 4.60 0.22 2.96
N LEU A 95 5.60 -0.02 2.11
CA LEU A 95 6.76 0.86 1.96
C LEU A 95 6.47 2.12 1.12
N MET A 96 5.53 2.05 0.18
CA MET A 96 5.26 3.17 -0.75
C MET A 96 4.59 4.36 -0.08
N GLY A 97 4.09 4.23 1.16
CA GLY A 97 3.67 5.38 1.96
C GLY A 97 4.78 6.43 2.14
N THR A 98 6.05 6.05 2.03
CA THR A 98 7.18 6.98 2.08
C THR A 98 7.26 7.90 0.86
N ALA A 99 6.70 7.52 -0.31
CA ALA A 99 6.66 8.35 -1.51
C ALA A 99 5.88 9.67 -1.31
N TYR A 100 5.00 9.72 -0.31
CA TYR A 100 4.24 10.92 0.07
C TYR A 100 5.11 11.96 0.78
N LEU A 101 6.30 11.61 1.26
CA LEU A 101 7.23 12.55 1.86
C LEU A 101 7.88 13.45 0.80
N PRO A 102 8.28 14.69 1.16
CA PRO A 102 9.00 15.57 0.25
C PRO A 102 10.38 15.00 -0.11
N SER A 103 10.88 15.40 -1.29
CA SER A 103 12.25 15.07 -1.72
C SER A 103 13.27 15.88 -0.88
N PRO A 104 14.43 15.28 -0.46
CA PRO A 104 14.87 13.90 -0.71
C PRO A 104 14.41 12.88 0.36
N LEU A 105 13.64 13.31 1.35
CA LEU A 105 13.29 12.51 2.54
C LEU A 105 12.56 11.20 2.21
N HIS A 106 11.77 11.17 1.12
CA HIS A 106 11.10 9.94 0.68
C HIS A 106 12.06 8.78 0.44
N ARG A 107 13.27 9.05 -0.12
CA ARG A 107 14.30 8.02 -0.36
C ARG A 107 14.91 7.54 0.95
N ILE A 108 15.30 8.47 1.82
CA ILE A 108 15.91 8.17 3.12
C ILE A 108 14.94 7.34 3.95
N ALA A 109 13.69 7.79 4.05
CA ALA A 109 12.65 7.08 4.80
C ALA A 109 12.37 5.70 4.20
N TYR A 110 12.32 5.57 2.87
CA TYR A 110 12.12 4.28 2.21
C TYR A 110 13.23 3.28 2.55
N HIS A 111 14.49 3.68 2.39
CA HIS A 111 15.63 2.80 2.69
C HIS A 111 15.68 2.42 4.17
N PHE A 112 15.48 3.39 5.06
CA PHE A 112 15.42 3.13 6.49
C PHE A 112 14.29 2.15 6.83
N PHE A 113 13.08 2.40 6.31
CA PHE A 113 11.92 1.55 6.58
C PHE A 113 12.12 0.14 5.99
N ALA A 114 12.68 0.03 4.77
CA ALA A 114 13.01 -1.24 4.13
C ALA A 114 14.07 -2.08 4.84
N LEU A 115 14.88 -1.47 5.74
CA LEU A 115 15.80 -2.20 6.62
C LEU A 115 15.11 -2.77 7.86
N VAL A 116 14.04 -2.11 8.32
CA VAL A 116 13.35 -2.46 9.58
C VAL A 116 12.25 -3.50 9.36
N VAL A 117 11.65 -3.52 8.16
CA VAL A 117 10.49 -4.38 7.86
C VAL A 117 10.86 -5.50 6.89
N PRO A 118 10.23 -6.69 7.00
CA PRO A 118 10.51 -7.80 6.10
C PRO A 118 10.12 -7.46 4.67
N LYS A 119 10.94 -7.84 3.71
CA LYS A 119 10.62 -7.79 2.29
C LYS A 119 10.00 -9.10 1.84
N SER A 120 9.12 -9.02 0.85
CA SER A 120 8.48 -10.15 0.22
C SER A 120 8.89 -10.26 -1.25
N ASN A 121 8.92 -11.48 -1.78
CA ASN A 121 9.04 -11.71 -3.24
C ASN A 121 7.75 -11.34 -3.99
N PHE A 122 6.65 -11.10 -3.27
CA PHE A 122 5.32 -10.78 -3.80
C PHE A 122 4.93 -9.34 -3.44
N MET A 123 5.76 -8.37 -3.83
CA MET A 123 5.50 -6.94 -3.65
C MET A 123 4.98 -6.36 -4.96
N PHE A 124 3.70 -5.99 -4.99
CA PHE A 124 3.00 -5.45 -6.17
C PHE A 124 2.79 -3.95 -6.03
N PHE A 125 3.21 -3.19 -7.04
CA PHE A 125 2.89 -1.79 -7.19
C PHE A 125 1.84 -1.61 -8.29
N LEU A 126 0.64 -1.19 -7.91
CA LEU A 126 -0.45 -0.90 -8.84
C LEU A 126 -0.26 0.50 -9.42
N ASP A 127 0.27 0.57 -10.64
CA ASP A 127 0.53 1.82 -11.35
C ASP A 127 -0.71 2.25 -12.12
N VAL A 128 -1.36 3.30 -11.66
CA VAL A 128 -2.47 4.00 -12.32
C VAL A 128 -1.99 5.37 -12.77
N THR A 129 -2.48 5.86 -13.92
CA THR A 129 -2.18 7.23 -14.34
C THR A 129 -2.81 8.25 -13.40
N PRO A 130 -2.16 9.42 -13.17
CA PRO A 130 -2.68 10.45 -12.27
C PRO A 130 -4.08 10.91 -12.65
N GLU A 131 -4.37 11.02 -13.96
CA GLU A 131 -5.67 11.44 -14.48
C GLU A 131 -6.78 10.43 -14.12
N GLU A 132 -6.49 9.14 -14.32
CA GLU A 132 -7.43 8.08 -13.99
C GLU A 132 -7.63 7.96 -12.47
N ALA A 133 -6.56 8.07 -11.69
CA ALA A 133 -6.62 8.10 -10.23
C ALA A 133 -7.47 9.28 -9.74
N TYR A 134 -7.22 10.48 -10.27
CA TYR A 134 -7.97 11.69 -9.95
C TYR A 134 -9.46 11.55 -10.30
N LYS A 135 -9.77 11.02 -11.49
CA LYS A 135 -11.14 10.73 -11.91
C LYS A 135 -11.86 9.77 -10.95
N ARG A 136 -11.19 8.69 -10.56
CA ARG A 136 -11.75 7.72 -9.60
C ARG A 136 -12.00 8.33 -8.22
N ILE A 137 -11.11 9.21 -7.74
CA ILE A 137 -11.28 9.95 -6.49
C ILE A 137 -12.50 10.85 -6.54
N GLN A 138 -12.67 11.61 -7.64
CA GLN A 138 -13.81 12.52 -7.82
C GLN A 138 -15.17 11.82 -7.76
N HIS A 139 -15.25 10.58 -8.26
CA HIS A 139 -16.50 9.80 -8.28
C HIS A 139 -16.74 8.99 -7.00
N GLY A 140 -15.70 8.77 -6.17
CA GLY A 140 -15.77 7.82 -5.06
C GLY A 140 -15.75 8.40 -3.65
N ARG A 141 -15.49 9.71 -3.47
CA ARG A 141 -15.31 10.31 -2.14
C ARG A 141 -15.89 11.71 -2.01
N GLU A 142 -16.58 11.98 -0.89
CA GLU A 142 -17.06 13.33 -0.53
C GLU A 142 -15.94 14.20 0.08
N LYS A 143 -14.99 13.61 0.82
CA LYS A 143 -13.87 14.32 1.47
C LYS A 143 -12.56 13.95 0.82
N ARG A 144 -11.78 14.97 0.43
CA ARG A 144 -10.44 14.82 -0.16
C ARG A 144 -9.37 14.71 0.91
N GLU A 145 -8.44 13.80 0.69
CA GLU A 145 -7.19 13.74 1.45
C GLU A 145 -6.20 14.77 0.90
N MET A 146 -5.14 15.05 1.67
CA MET A 146 -4.13 16.07 1.42
C MET A 146 -3.41 15.92 0.06
N PHE A 147 -3.27 14.69 -0.44
CA PHE A 147 -2.46 14.34 -1.60
C PHE A 147 -3.27 13.99 -2.86
N GLU A 148 -4.53 14.40 -2.92
CA GLU A 148 -5.46 13.97 -3.98
C GLU A 148 -5.64 15.02 -5.09
N SER A 149 -4.75 16.03 -5.22
CA SER A 149 -4.71 16.87 -6.42
C SER A 149 -3.97 16.17 -7.55
N LEU A 150 -4.27 16.49 -8.82
CA LEU A 150 -3.61 15.90 -9.98
C LEU A 150 -2.09 16.08 -9.91
N GLU A 151 -1.63 17.29 -9.59
CA GLU A 151 -0.21 17.63 -9.48
C GLU A 151 0.51 16.82 -8.38
N GLU A 152 -0.12 16.63 -7.22
CA GLU A 152 0.43 15.80 -6.16
C GLU A 152 0.45 14.31 -6.53
N LEU A 153 -0.59 13.81 -7.20
CA LEU A 153 -0.63 12.44 -7.70
C LEU A 153 0.50 12.18 -8.70
N GLU A 154 0.80 13.11 -9.62
CA GLU A 154 1.93 13.01 -10.55
C GLU A 154 3.27 12.95 -9.82
N ARG A 155 3.48 13.85 -8.85
CA ARG A 155 4.71 13.90 -8.05
C ARG A 155 4.91 12.61 -7.24
N ILE A 156 3.86 12.12 -6.61
CA ILE A 156 3.91 10.90 -5.79
C ILE A 156 4.15 9.69 -6.69
N ARG A 157 3.45 9.59 -7.83
CA ARG A 157 3.63 8.50 -8.80
C ARG A 157 5.08 8.40 -9.27
N SER A 158 5.68 9.53 -9.68
CA SER A 158 7.06 9.56 -10.15
C SER A 158 8.03 9.05 -9.09
N LYS A 159 7.86 9.46 -7.83
CA LYS A 159 8.66 8.98 -6.69
C LYS A 159 8.42 7.49 -6.40
N ALA A 160 7.17 7.06 -6.43
CA ALA A 160 6.81 5.68 -6.13
C ALA A 160 7.30 4.70 -7.20
N ILE A 161 7.19 5.05 -8.49
CA ILE A 161 7.75 4.26 -9.61
C ILE A 161 9.27 4.13 -9.45
N TYR A 162 9.98 5.22 -9.15
CA TYR A 162 11.41 5.18 -8.91
C TYR A 162 11.78 4.21 -7.78
N LEU A 163 11.08 4.27 -6.65
CA LEU A 163 11.29 3.36 -5.52
C LEU A 163 10.95 1.90 -5.87
N ALA A 164 9.88 1.69 -6.63
CA ALA A 164 9.46 0.36 -7.07
C ALA A 164 10.51 -0.30 -7.98
N LEU A 165 11.11 0.48 -8.90
CA LEU A 165 12.16 -0.01 -9.78
C LEU A 165 13.45 -0.38 -9.03
N ILE A 166 13.88 0.45 -8.08
CA ILE A 166 15.08 0.19 -7.26
C ILE A 166 14.95 -1.10 -6.46
N ASP A 167 13.78 -1.32 -5.86
CA ASP A 167 13.55 -2.44 -4.94
C ASP A 167 12.82 -3.62 -5.63
N LYS A 168 12.81 -3.63 -6.97
CA LYS A 168 12.31 -4.73 -7.82
C LYS A 168 10.87 -5.15 -7.53
N TRP A 169 10.00 -4.17 -7.20
CA TRP A 169 8.56 -4.43 -7.12
C TRP A 169 8.01 -4.86 -8.46
N LYS A 170 7.01 -5.73 -8.43
CA LYS A 170 6.24 -6.07 -9.64
C LYS A 170 5.26 -4.95 -9.94
N ILE A 171 5.58 -4.14 -10.97
CA ILE A 171 4.73 -3.04 -11.40
C ILE A 171 3.62 -3.59 -12.29
N ILE A 172 2.37 -3.37 -11.88
CA ILE A 172 1.17 -3.82 -12.60
C ILE A 172 0.40 -2.61 -13.10
N ASN A 173 0.08 -2.57 -14.39
CA ASN A 173 -0.76 -1.53 -14.97
C ASN A 173 -2.18 -1.60 -14.41
N ALA A 174 -2.55 -0.60 -13.60
CA ALA A 174 -3.83 -0.50 -12.91
C ALA A 174 -4.89 0.35 -13.66
N ASN A 175 -4.63 0.71 -14.93
CA ASN A 175 -5.63 1.34 -15.80
C ASN A 175 -6.56 0.30 -16.49
N ARG A 176 -6.27 -0.98 -16.30
CA ARG A 176 -7.05 -2.11 -16.82
C ARG A 176 -8.23 -2.46 -15.91
N SER A 177 -9.05 -3.41 -16.35
CA SER A 177 -10.15 -3.94 -15.55
C SER A 177 -9.66 -4.64 -14.27
N ALA A 178 -10.51 -4.68 -13.25
CA ALA A 178 -10.17 -5.33 -11.98
C ALA A 178 -9.87 -6.82 -12.16
N GLU A 179 -10.55 -7.48 -13.11
CA GLU A 179 -10.38 -8.89 -13.45
C GLU A 179 -9.02 -9.20 -14.08
N GLU A 180 -8.56 -8.35 -14.97
CA GLU A 180 -7.25 -8.51 -15.61
C GLU A 180 -6.11 -8.33 -14.62
N ILE A 181 -6.23 -7.33 -13.73
CA ILE A 181 -5.24 -7.08 -12.67
C ILE A 181 -5.20 -8.26 -11.69
N GLU A 182 -6.37 -8.78 -11.28
CA GLU A 182 -6.45 -9.95 -10.41
C GLU A 182 -5.75 -11.18 -11.01
N LYS A 183 -6.03 -11.48 -12.29
CA LYS A 183 -5.40 -12.59 -13.01
C LYS A 183 -3.89 -12.48 -13.04
N GLU A 184 -3.37 -11.25 -13.25
CA GLU A 184 -1.94 -10.99 -13.25
C GLU A 184 -1.31 -11.17 -11.87
N ILE A 185 -1.93 -10.66 -10.80
CA ILE A 185 -1.48 -10.87 -9.42
C ILE A 185 -1.44 -12.36 -9.08
N ILE A 186 -2.52 -13.10 -9.37
CA ILE A 186 -2.61 -14.54 -9.11
C ILE A 186 -1.53 -15.31 -9.87
N LYS A 187 -1.29 -14.97 -11.14
CA LYS A 187 -0.23 -15.59 -11.97
C LYS A 187 1.16 -15.46 -11.33
N HIS A 188 1.42 -14.35 -10.65
CA HIS A 188 2.69 -14.14 -9.97
C HIS A 188 2.80 -14.84 -8.62
N CYS A 189 1.66 -15.22 -8.00
CA CYS A 189 1.63 -15.88 -6.69
C CYS A 189 1.63 -17.43 -6.80
N ASN A 190 1.46 -17.97 -8.00
CA ASN A 190 1.53 -19.41 -8.30
C ASN A 190 2.92 -19.79 -8.81
#